data_341e4f8ba98c7fddf590c70b4f6aa760
#
_entry.id   341e4f8ba98c7fddf590c70b4f6aa760
#
_cell.length_a   1.000
_cell.length_b   1.000
_cell.length_c   1.000
_cell.angle_alpha   90.00
_cell.angle_beta   90.00
_cell.angle_gamma   90.00
#
_symmetry.space_group_name_H-M   'P 1'
#
loop_
_entity.id
_entity.type
_entity.pdbx_description
1 polymer ?
#
loop_
_entity_poly.entity_id
_entity_poly.type
_entity_poly.pdbx_seq_one_letter_code
_entity_poly.pdbx_strand_id
1 'polypeptide(L)'
;MELSADIDSWCWSFTAKVPAASLDLVMPLDAPVAVDATINGYTWRVLIESWSESHAFARREYTIRGRSLSAWLTEPYASAHDGMSESAANARQLAEAQLEHTGWTLDWGIVDWLVPIGALSYSNATPLKVIQQIAEAAGGRVLSHRTAQQLIVLPRLHSLPWNWATATPALGINEYVVRTLSRVNQDRKSVV
;
A
#
# COMPACT_ATOMS: atom_id res chain seq x y z
N MET A 1 -1.47 19.43 -0.15
CA MET A 1 -0.79 18.14 0.04
C MET A 1 -1.84 17.16 0.48
N GLU A 2 -1.93 16.03 -0.18
CA GLU A 2 -2.88 14.95 0.08
C GLU A 2 -2.13 13.63 0.09
N LEU A 3 -2.45 12.79 1.07
CA LEU A 3 -1.98 11.42 1.19
C LEU A 3 -3.20 10.55 1.39
N SER A 4 -3.37 9.54 0.55
CA SER A 4 -4.52 8.64 0.60
C SER A 4 -4.09 7.18 0.46
N ALA A 5 -4.86 6.29 1.06
CA ALA A 5 -4.76 4.86 0.87
C ALA A 5 -6.15 4.23 1.00
N ASP A 6 -6.43 3.26 0.16
CA ASP A 6 -7.60 2.40 0.28
C ASP A 6 -7.25 1.17 1.12
N ILE A 7 -8.26 0.51 1.67
CA ILE A 7 -8.09 -0.72 2.45
C ILE A 7 -7.45 -1.85 1.64
N ASP A 8 -7.69 -1.86 0.34
CA ASP A 8 -7.16 -2.85 -0.60
C ASP A 8 -5.88 -2.38 -1.29
N SER A 9 -5.44 -1.15 -1.00
CA SER A 9 -4.22 -0.61 -1.59
C SER A 9 -3.00 -1.00 -0.76
N TRP A 10 -2.00 -1.55 -1.42
CA TRP A 10 -0.69 -1.86 -0.85
C TRP A 10 0.18 -0.62 -0.70
N CYS A 11 -0.19 0.50 -1.31
CA CYS A 11 0.59 1.74 -1.31
C CYS A 11 -0.23 2.94 -0.84
N TRP A 12 0.50 3.93 -0.34
CA TRP A 12 -0.01 5.28 -0.15
C TRP A 12 0.11 6.02 -1.48
N SER A 13 -0.94 6.72 -1.88
CA SER A 13 -0.91 7.67 -3.00
C SER A 13 -0.66 9.06 -2.45
N PHE A 14 0.25 9.79 -3.09
CA PHE A 14 0.64 11.13 -2.68
C PHE A 14 0.43 12.13 -3.81
N THR A 15 -0.14 13.28 -3.48
CA THR A 15 -0.28 14.41 -4.39
C THR A 15 -0.01 15.71 -3.63
N ALA A 16 0.83 16.56 -4.19
CA ALA A 16 1.10 17.87 -3.60
C ALA A 16 1.28 18.94 -4.67
N LYS A 17 0.87 20.16 -4.33
CA LYS A 17 1.23 21.35 -5.09
C LYS A 17 2.52 21.94 -4.52
N VAL A 18 3.44 22.25 -5.40
CA VAL A 18 4.75 22.83 -5.05
C VAL A 18 4.98 24.14 -5.75
N PRO A 19 5.65 25.11 -5.11
CA PRO A 19 6.04 26.35 -5.76
C PRO A 19 7.15 26.10 -6.80
N ALA A 20 7.22 26.91 -7.83
CA ALA A 20 8.23 26.81 -8.88
C ALA A 20 9.67 26.76 -8.35
N ALA A 21 9.96 27.55 -7.30
CA ALA A 21 11.30 27.60 -6.70
C ALA A 21 11.75 26.26 -6.03
N SER A 22 10.82 25.38 -5.71
CA SER A 22 11.12 24.09 -5.07
C SER A 22 10.97 22.90 -6.04
N LEU A 23 10.57 23.15 -7.27
CA LEU A 23 10.30 22.07 -8.23
C LEU A 23 11.55 21.25 -8.54
N ASP A 24 12.68 21.90 -8.75
CA ASP A 24 13.95 21.24 -9.09
C ASP A 24 14.43 20.25 -8.02
N LEU A 25 14.01 20.43 -6.78
CA LEU A 25 14.34 19.52 -5.65
C LEU A 25 13.54 18.24 -5.65
N VAL A 26 12.35 18.24 -6.25
CA VAL A 26 11.38 17.14 -6.18
C VAL A 26 11.00 16.59 -7.55
N MET A 27 11.50 17.20 -8.62
CA MET A 27 11.19 16.79 -9.99
C MET A 27 11.94 15.50 -10.35
N PRO A 28 11.24 14.42 -10.67
CA PRO A 28 11.87 13.22 -11.22
C PRO A 28 12.34 13.51 -12.65
N LEU A 29 13.63 13.32 -12.92
CA LEU A 29 14.21 13.42 -14.26
C LEU A 29 14.34 12.01 -14.87
N ASP A 30 15.32 11.25 -14.41
CA ASP A 30 15.62 9.91 -14.93
C ASP A 30 15.15 8.80 -13.99
N ALA A 31 14.92 9.13 -12.73
CA ALA A 31 14.48 8.20 -11.68
C ALA A 31 13.53 8.90 -10.71
N PRO A 32 12.67 8.14 -10.01
CA PRO A 32 11.81 8.71 -8.99
C PRO A 32 12.62 9.28 -7.83
N VAL A 33 12.15 10.38 -7.27
CA VAL A 33 12.80 11.09 -6.17
C VAL A 33 12.10 10.72 -4.85
N ALA A 34 12.87 10.25 -3.87
CA ALA A 34 12.34 9.98 -2.54
C ALA A 34 12.21 11.30 -1.75
N VAL A 35 11.01 11.55 -1.22
CA VAL A 35 10.69 12.76 -0.46
C VAL A 35 10.01 12.39 0.85
N ASP A 36 10.39 13.04 1.93
CA ASP A 36 9.72 12.91 3.21
C ASP A 36 8.61 13.96 3.35
N ALA A 37 7.37 13.51 3.44
CA ALA A 37 6.19 14.33 3.65
C ALA A 37 5.72 14.24 5.08
N THR A 38 5.68 15.35 5.81
CA THR A 38 5.19 15.39 7.19
C THR A 38 3.80 16.02 7.24
N ILE A 39 2.83 15.26 7.72
CA ILE A 39 1.42 15.66 7.85
C ILE A 39 0.97 15.38 9.28
N ASN A 40 0.47 16.37 9.99
CA ASN A 40 -0.01 16.25 11.36
C ASN A 40 1.00 15.58 12.33
N GLY A 41 2.30 15.87 12.15
CA GLY A 41 3.37 15.32 12.99
C GLY A 41 3.83 13.91 12.61
N TYR A 42 3.22 13.29 11.61
CA TYR A 42 3.65 12.00 11.08
C TYR A 42 4.40 12.18 9.77
N THR A 43 5.46 11.40 9.58
CA THR A 43 6.28 11.43 8.36
C THR A 43 6.02 10.21 7.51
N TRP A 44 5.87 10.42 6.20
CA TRP A 44 5.80 9.40 5.16
C TRP A 44 6.91 9.63 4.14
N ARG A 45 7.60 8.59 3.77
CA ARG A 45 8.56 8.61 2.67
C ARG A 45 7.86 8.11 1.41
N VAL A 46 7.81 8.97 0.41
CA VAL A 46 7.13 8.72 -0.85
C VAL A 46 8.10 8.88 -2.02
N LEU A 47 7.86 8.13 -3.08
CA LEU A 47 8.58 8.26 -4.35
C LEU A 47 7.77 9.17 -5.25
N ILE A 48 8.33 10.29 -5.63
CA ILE A 48 7.73 11.18 -6.63
C ILE A 48 8.07 10.61 -8.01
N GLU A 49 7.02 10.26 -8.75
CA GLU A 49 7.13 9.56 -10.04
C GLU A 49 6.77 10.46 -11.21
N SER A 50 5.95 11.47 -10.96
CA SER A 50 5.53 12.39 -12.02
C SER A 50 5.24 13.78 -11.49
N TRP A 51 5.29 14.73 -12.39
CA TRP A 51 4.86 16.09 -12.14
C TRP A 51 4.02 16.61 -13.31
N SER A 52 3.22 17.62 -13.06
CA SER A 52 2.45 18.33 -14.08
C SER A 52 2.45 19.82 -13.81
N GLU A 53 2.47 20.61 -14.87
CA GLU A 53 2.31 22.06 -14.82
C GLU A 53 0.91 22.45 -15.29
N SER A 54 0.28 23.33 -14.57
CA SER A 54 -0.93 24.02 -14.99
C SER A 54 -0.64 25.50 -15.10
N HIS A 55 -0.87 26.07 -16.29
CA HIS A 55 -0.66 27.47 -16.56
C HIS A 55 -2.00 28.15 -16.84
N ALA A 56 -2.38 29.06 -15.97
CA ALA A 56 -3.50 29.98 -16.17
C ALA A 56 -2.97 31.41 -16.19
N PHE A 57 -3.78 32.36 -16.66
CA PHE A 57 -3.37 33.77 -16.71
C PHE A 57 -2.76 34.22 -15.37
N ALA A 58 -1.52 34.68 -15.43
CA ALA A 58 -0.70 35.14 -14.30
C ALA A 58 -0.45 34.11 -13.17
N ARG A 59 -0.75 32.82 -13.37
CA ARG A 59 -0.57 31.77 -12.35
C ARG A 59 0.00 30.50 -12.95
N ARG A 60 1.10 30.01 -12.38
CA ARG A 60 1.67 28.68 -12.66
C ARG A 60 1.60 27.83 -11.41
N GLU A 61 1.03 26.66 -11.54
CA GLU A 61 0.94 25.66 -10.47
C GLU A 61 1.62 24.38 -10.91
N TYR A 62 2.47 23.84 -10.05
CA TYR A 62 3.11 22.56 -10.25
C TYR A 62 2.50 21.54 -9.28
N THR A 63 2.11 20.41 -9.81
CA THR A 63 1.57 19.30 -9.04
C THR A 63 2.49 18.10 -9.20
N ILE A 64 2.98 17.57 -8.08
CA ILE A 64 3.75 16.34 -8.03
C ILE A 64 2.86 15.19 -7.57
N ARG A 65 3.14 14.00 -8.09
CA ARG A 65 2.43 12.76 -7.73
C ARG A 65 3.43 11.65 -7.47
N GLY A 66 3.07 10.79 -6.52
CA GLY A 66 3.94 9.69 -6.14
C GLY A 66 3.21 8.60 -5.38
N ARG A 67 3.97 7.57 -5.07
CA ARG A 67 3.52 6.41 -4.29
C ARG A 67 4.47 6.14 -3.11
N SER A 68 4.06 5.28 -2.20
CA SER A 68 4.96 4.80 -1.13
C SER A 68 6.17 4.06 -1.69
N LEU A 69 7.20 3.87 -0.86
CA LEU A 69 8.43 3.18 -1.25
C LEU A 69 8.18 1.78 -1.85
N SER A 70 7.09 1.10 -1.44
CA SER A 70 6.71 -0.22 -1.98
C SER A 70 6.48 -0.24 -3.49
N ALA A 71 6.38 0.92 -4.14
CA ALA A 71 6.40 1.01 -5.60
C ALA A 71 7.65 0.38 -6.23
N TRP A 72 8.79 0.34 -5.52
CA TRP A 72 10.00 -0.34 -5.98
C TRP A 72 9.84 -1.85 -6.19
N LEU A 73 8.84 -2.48 -5.58
CA LEU A 73 8.56 -3.92 -5.69
C LEU A 73 7.51 -4.24 -6.76
N THR A 74 7.10 -3.26 -7.55
CA THR A 74 6.12 -3.42 -8.64
C THR A 74 6.55 -2.66 -9.89
N GLU A 75 5.80 -2.81 -10.95
CA GLU A 75 6.04 -2.06 -12.18
C GLU A 75 5.97 -0.53 -11.97
N PRO A 76 6.81 0.21 -12.67
CA PRO A 76 7.80 -0.21 -13.69
C PRO A 76 9.17 -0.60 -13.11
N TYR A 77 9.38 -0.59 -11.79
CA TYR A 77 10.70 -0.72 -11.16
C TYR A 77 11.11 -2.16 -10.91
N ALA A 78 10.18 -3.06 -10.65
CA ALA A 78 10.44 -4.47 -10.48
C ALA A 78 9.93 -5.25 -11.70
N SER A 79 10.77 -6.16 -12.20
CA SER A 79 10.40 -7.05 -13.29
C SER A 79 9.38 -8.08 -12.82
N ALA A 80 8.39 -8.32 -13.65
CA ALA A 80 7.49 -9.45 -13.47
C ALA A 80 8.18 -10.76 -13.87
N HIS A 81 7.83 -11.86 -13.20
CA HIS A 81 8.39 -13.17 -13.44
C HIS A 81 7.34 -14.27 -13.25
N ASP A 82 7.65 -15.44 -13.74
CA ASP A 82 6.84 -16.64 -13.54
C ASP A 82 7.49 -17.49 -12.45
N GLY A 83 6.67 -18.20 -11.68
CA GLY A 83 7.19 -19.08 -10.65
C GLY A 83 6.15 -20.04 -10.10
N MET A 84 6.65 -21.02 -9.36
CA MET A 84 5.84 -22.03 -8.68
C MET A 84 6.59 -22.48 -7.42
N SER A 85 5.87 -22.88 -6.39
CA SER A 85 6.49 -23.50 -5.21
C SER A 85 7.11 -24.84 -5.55
N GLU A 86 8.43 -24.93 -5.56
CA GLU A 86 9.19 -26.14 -5.89
C GLU A 86 9.27 -27.14 -4.73
N SER A 87 9.04 -26.67 -3.52
CA SER A 87 9.02 -27.46 -2.30
C SER A 87 7.91 -26.98 -1.36
N ALA A 88 7.53 -27.83 -0.42
CA ALA A 88 6.63 -27.41 0.64
C ALA A 88 7.36 -26.41 1.56
N ALA A 89 6.78 -25.23 1.72
CA ALA A 89 7.33 -24.16 2.55
C ALA A 89 6.20 -23.37 3.24
N ASN A 90 6.52 -22.68 4.31
CA ASN A 90 5.55 -21.81 4.95
C ASN A 90 5.24 -20.58 4.08
N ALA A 91 4.00 -20.10 4.14
CA ALA A 91 3.54 -18.95 3.38
C ALA A 91 4.43 -17.71 3.59
N ARG A 92 4.83 -17.47 4.83
CA ARG A 92 5.79 -16.42 5.18
C ARG A 92 7.13 -16.59 4.45
N GLN A 93 7.69 -17.80 4.43
CA GLN A 93 8.97 -18.08 3.76
C GLN A 93 8.88 -17.83 2.26
N LEU A 94 7.76 -18.23 1.62
CA LEU A 94 7.53 -17.97 0.20
C LEU A 94 7.40 -16.47 -0.11
N ALA A 95 6.78 -15.71 0.79
CA ALA A 95 6.69 -14.26 0.68
C ALA A 95 8.04 -13.57 0.91
N GLU A 96 8.83 -14.00 1.91
CA GLU A 96 10.18 -13.49 2.16
C GLU A 96 11.13 -13.79 1.00
N ALA A 97 11.00 -14.94 0.33
CA ALA A 97 11.79 -15.29 -0.85
C ALA A 97 11.58 -14.30 -2.01
N GLN A 98 10.41 -13.67 -2.13
CA GLN A 98 10.17 -12.63 -3.13
C GLN A 98 10.93 -11.32 -2.84
N LEU A 99 11.40 -11.14 -1.63
CA LEU A 99 12.15 -9.95 -1.20
C LEU A 99 13.67 -10.20 -1.14
N GLU A 100 14.11 -11.41 -1.47
CA GLU A 100 15.51 -11.76 -1.47
C GLU A 100 16.30 -10.82 -2.41
N HIS A 101 17.46 -10.35 -1.93
CA HIS A 101 18.33 -9.38 -2.63
C HIS A 101 17.72 -7.98 -2.91
N THR A 102 16.52 -7.69 -2.45
CA THR A 102 15.89 -6.36 -2.64
C THR A 102 16.21 -5.36 -1.53
N GLY A 103 16.69 -5.83 -0.38
CA GLY A 103 16.88 -5.01 0.82
C GLY A 103 15.59 -4.70 1.59
N TRP A 104 14.47 -5.29 1.18
CA TRP A 104 13.18 -5.15 1.85
C TRP A 104 12.99 -6.20 2.94
N THR A 105 12.25 -5.82 3.98
CA THR A 105 11.85 -6.71 5.08
C THR A 105 10.34 -6.93 5.08
N LEU A 106 9.92 -8.06 5.67
CA LEU A 106 8.51 -8.42 5.79
C LEU A 106 8.14 -8.56 7.27
N ASP A 107 7.11 -7.82 7.69
CA ASP A 107 6.44 -8.00 8.97
C ASP A 107 5.16 -8.81 8.74
N TRP A 108 5.16 -10.06 9.24
CA TRP A 108 4.10 -11.02 8.99
C TRP A 108 3.15 -11.12 10.19
N GLY A 109 2.03 -10.41 10.13
CA GLY A 109 1.04 -10.31 11.20
C GLY A 109 -0.22 -11.16 11.01
N ILE A 110 -0.19 -12.17 10.11
CA ILE A 110 -1.30 -13.12 9.90
C ILE A 110 -0.85 -14.55 10.22
N VAL A 111 -1.80 -15.48 10.22
CA VAL A 111 -1.51 -16.91 10.38
C VAL A 111 -0.51 -17.35 9.32
N ASP A 112 0.48 -18.12 9.72
CA ASP A 112 1.40 -18.79 8.81
C ASP A 112 0.94 -20.24 8.59
N TRP A 113 0.98 -20.71 7.34
CA TRP A 113 0.55 -22.05 6.98
C TRP A 113 1.48 -22.70 5.97
N LEU A 114 1.47 -24.02 5.97
CA LEU A 114 2.26 -24.80 5.02
C LEU A 114 1.60 -24.79 3.65
N VAL A 115 2.33 -24.32 2.66
CA VAL A 115 1.96 -24.34 1.24
C VAL A 115 2.58 -25.57 0.62
N PRO A 116 1.79 -26.52 0.09
CA PRO A 116 2.32 -27.71 -0.58
C PRO A 116 3.08 -27.34 -1.87
N ILE A 117 3.91 -28.28 -2.33
CA ILE A 117 4.57 -28.17 -3.63
C ILE A 117 3.54 -27.96 -4.75
N GLY A 118 3.81 -27.00 -5.63
CA GLY A 118 2.94 -26.65 -6.77
C GLY A 118 1.66 -25.91 -6.42
N ALA A 119 1.35 -25.70 -5.14
CA ALA A 119 0.11 -25.02 -4.74
C ALA A 119 0.15 -23.50 -4.96
N LEU A 120 1.31 -22.87 -4.87
CA LEU A 120 1.52 -21.49 -5.27
C LEU A 120 2.10 -21.49 -6.71
N SER A 121 1.37 -20.92 -7.65
CA SER A 121 1.85 -20.65 -9.00
C SER A 121 1.44 -19.26 -9.42
N TYR A 122 2.33 -18.58 -10.12
CA TYR A 122 2.08 -17.23 -10.63
C TYR A 122 2.79 -17.03 -11.97
N SER A 123 2.20 -16.19 -12.80
CA SER A 123 2.73 -15.84 -14.11
C SER A 123 2.65 -14.33 -14.30
N ASN A 124 3.70 -13.77 -14.87
CA ASN A 124 3.83 -12.34 -15.12
C ASN A 124 3.47 -11.50 -13.87
N ALA A 125 4.05 -11.89 -12.74
CA ALA A 125 3.77 -11.25 -11.45
C ALA A 125 5.02 -10.60 -10.87
N THR A 126 4.85 -9.38 -10.36
CA THR A 126 5.91 -8.67 -9.62
C THR A 126 6.03 -9.23 -8.20
N PRO A 127 7.17 -9.08 -7.52
CA PRO A 127 7.34 -9.54 -6.15
C PRO A 127 6.20 -9.13 -5.22
N LEU A 128 5.76 -7.88 -5.30
CA LEU A 128 4.66 -7.37 -4.49
C LEU A 128 3.34 -8.09 -4.78
N LYS A 129 3.04 -8.36 -6.05
CA LYS A 129 1.82 -9.05 -6.47
C LYS A 129 1.78 -10.49 -5.95
N VAL A 130 2.93 -11.19 -5.95
CA VAL A 130 3.04 -12.54 -5.39
C VAL A 130 2.80 -12.51 -3.88
N ILE A 131 3.41 -11.57 -3.16
CA ILE A 131 3.19 -11.40 -1.71
C ILE A 131 1.72 -11.11 -1.40
N GLN A 132 1.06 -10.26 -2.21
CA GLN A 132 -0.38 -10.00 -2.08
C GLN A 132 -1.21 -11.27 -2.27
N GLN A 133 -0.92 -12.05 -3.32
CA GLN A 133 -1.61 -13.32 -3.58
C GLN A 133 -1.50 -14.28 -2.39
N ILE A 134 -0.30 -14.38 -1.79
CA ILE A 134 -0.09 -15.22 -0.60
C ILE A 134 -0.89 -14.66 0.58
N ALA A 135 -0.83 -13.36 0.85
CA ALA A 135 -1.53 -12.74 1.97
C ALA A 135 -3.07 -12.87 1.84
N GLU A 136 -3.61 -12.64 0.64
CA GLU A 136 -5.03 -12.74 0.34
C GLU A 136 -5.58 -14.14 0.54
N ALA A 137 -4.78 -15.19 0.30
CA ALA A 137 -5.18 -16.58 0.54
C ALA A 137 -5.56 -16.86 2.02
N ALA A 138 -5.01 -16.07 2.96
CA ALA A 138 -5.36 -16.13 4.38
C ALA A 138 -6.24 -14.94 4.83
N GLY A 139 -6.85 -14.21 3.91
CA GLY A 139 -7.65 -13.04 4.24
C GLY A 139 -6.82 -11.87 4.79
N GLY A 140 -5.54 -11.83 4.45
CA GLY A 140 -4.63 -10.73 4.77
C GLY A 140 -4.64 -9.61 3.73
N ARG A 141 -3.96 -8.54 4.06
CA ARG A 141 -3.63 -7.42 3.18
C ARG A 141 -2.18 -7.00 3.38
N VAL A 142 -1.59 -6.46 2.34
CA VAL A 142 -0.22 -5.94 2.36
C VAL A 142 -0.26 -4.42 2.46
N LEU A 143 0.56 -3.86 3.31
CA LEU A 143 0.72 -2.41 3.49
C LEU A 143 2.19 -2.05 3.39
N SER A 144 2.47 -0.86 2.87
CA SER A 144 3.80 -0.26 2.93
C SER A 144 4.03 0.38 4.30
N HIS A 145 5.19 0.16 4.90
CA HIS A 145 5.59 0.96 6.05
C HIS A 145 5.76 2.43 5.64
N ARG A 146 5.52 3.37 6.57
CA ARG A 146 5.52 4.81 6.27
C ARG A 146 6.85 5.35 5.77
N THR A 147 7.96 4.87 6.32
CA THR A 147 9.30 5.45 6.06
C THR A 147 10.37 4.40 5.76
N ALA A 148 10.18 3.15 6.19
CA ALA A 148 11.15 2.08 6.01
C ALA A 148 10.84 1.23 4.76
N GLN A 149 11.85 0.57 4.24
CA GLN A 149 11.72 -0.47 3.21
C GLN A 149 11.20 -1.77 3.85
N GLN A 150 9.95 -1.72 4.25
CA GLN A 150 9.27 -2.81 4.94
C GLN A 150 7.84 -2.94 4.43
N LEU A 151 7.43 -4.16 4.16
CA LEU A 151 6.04 -4.53 3.95
C LEU A 151 5.46 -5.08 5.24
N ILE A 152 4.21 -4.73 5.51
CA ILE A 152 3.48 -5.19 6.68
C ILE A 152 2.27 -5.97 6.18
N VAL A 153 2.17 -7.24 6.57
CA VAL A 153 1.02 -8.10 6.25
C VAL A 153 0.14 -8.20 7.48
N LEU A 154 -1.08 -7.74 7.35
CA LEU A 154 -2.07 -7.72 8.44
C LEU A 154 -3.36 -8.40 8.00
N PRO A 155 -4.17 -8.91 8.94
CA PRO A 155 -5.50 -9.38 8.61
C PRO A 155 -6.35 -8.21 8.07
N ARG A 156 -7.13 -8.47 7.04
CA ARG A 156 -8.02 -7.47 6.43
C ARG A 156 -9.04 -6.94 7.44
N LEU A 157 -9.53 -7.83 8.30
CA LEU A 157 -10.43 -7.50 9.39
C LEU A 157 -9.76 -7.81 10.72
N HIS A 158 -9.67 -6.83 11.59
CA HIS A 158 -9.09 -6.98 12.93
C HIS A 158 -9.93 -7.91 13.82
N SER A 159 -11.23 -7.93 13.63
CA SER A 159 -12.17 -8.82 14.30
C SER A 159 -13.23 -9.31 13.32
N LEU A 160 -13.77 -10.47 13.59
CA LEU A 160 -14.84 -11.06 12.77
C LEU A 160 -16.12 -10.21 12.86
N PRO A 161 -16.90 -10.07 11.78
CA PRO A 161 -18.07 -9.18 11.74
C PRO A 161 -19.08 -9.40 12.87
N TRP A 162 -19.29 -10.65 13.29
CA TRP A 162 -20.19 -10.98 14.37
C TRP A 162 -19.69 -10.58 15.78
N ASN A 163 -18.39 -10.24 15.90
CA ASN A 163 -17.82 -9.75 17.15
C ASN A 163 -17.74 -8.22 17.22
N TRP A 164 -18.14 -7.49 16.16
CA TRP A 164 -17.99 -6.03 16.10
C TRP A 164 -18.79 -5.29 17.19
N ALA A 165 -19.93 -5.84 17.60
CA ALA A 165 -20.75 -5.23 18.67
C ALA A 165 -20.02 -5.16 20.03
N THR A 166 -19.07 -6.06 20.27
CA THR A 166 -18.30 -6.18 21.52
C THR A 166 -16.84 -5.78 21.37
N ALA A 167 -16.38 -5.53 20.12
CA ALA A 167 -14.99 -5.18 19.86
C ALA A 167 -14.67 -3.76 20.36
N THR A 168 -13.53 -3.62 21.02
CA THR A 168 -13.00 -2.30 21.36
C THR A 168 -12.53 -1.63 20.07
N PRO A 169 -13.02 -0.41 19.73
CA PRO A 169 -12.59 0.28 18.52
C PRO A 169 -11.09 0.60 18.59
N ALA A 170 -10.38 0.33 17.51
CA ALA A 170 -8.94 0.60 17.41
C ALA A 170 -8.64 2.12 17.41
N LEU A 171 -9.61 2.94 17.00
CA LEU A 171 -9.51 4.38 16.96
C LEU A 171 -10.87 5.01 17.26
N GLY A 172 -10.94 5.86 18.27
CA GLY A 172 -12.07 6.75 18.53
C GLY A 172 -11.82 8.10 17.87
N ILE A 173 -12.70 8.51 16.97
CA ILE A 173 -12.65 9.85 16.35
C ILE A 173 -13.76 10.68 16.97
N ASN A 174 -13.39 11.84 17.52
CA ASN A 174 -14.37 12.77 18.06
C ASN A 174 -15.24 13.32 16.91
N GLU A 175 -16.56 13.33 17.09
CA GLU A 175 -17.50 13.79 16.05
C GLU A 175 -17.24 15.25 15.60
N TYR A 176 -16.66 16.09 16.45
CA TYR A 176 -16.30 17.48 16.09
C TYR A 176 -15.22 17.56 14.99
N VAL A 177 -14.47 16.47 14.76
CA VAL A 177 -13.43 16.40 13.73
C VAL A 177 -13.99 15.90 12.41
N VAL A 178 -15.15 15.25 12.43
CA VAL A 178 -15.79 14.68 11.25
C VAL A 178 -16.61 15.75 10.53
N ARG A 179 -16.13 16.22 9.38
CA ARG A 179 -16.84 17.22 8.57
C ARG A 179 -18.06 16.66 7.85
N THR A 180 -17.98 15.43 7.40
CA THR A 180 -19.05 14.77 6.64
C THR A 180 -19.06 13.28 6.95
N LEU A 181 -20.22 12.76 7.32
CA LEU A 181 -20.47 11.34 7.49
C LEU A 181 -21.65 10.95 6.59
N SER A 182 -21.40 10.08 5.61
CA SER A 182 -22.45 9.48 4.80
C SER A 182 -22.63 8.02 5.20
N ARG A 183 -23.85 7.63 5.51
CA ARG A 183 -24.23 6.24 5.82
C ARG A 183 -25.27 5.79 4.81
N VAL A 184 -24.97 4.71 4.10
CA VAL A 184 -25.92 4.03 3.23
C VAL A 184 -26.29 2.71 3.89
N ASN A 185 -27.53 2.59 4.33
CA ASN A 185 -28.08 1.34 4.82
C ASN A 185 -28.77 0.63 3.66
N GLN A 186 -28.19 -0.46 3.16
CA GLN A 186 -28.83 -1.31 2.18
C GLN A 186 -29.53 -2.45 2.93
N ASP A 187 -30.84 -2.34 3.11
CA ASP A 187 -31.68 -3.45 3.53
C ASP A 187 -31.65 -4.53 2.45
N ARG A 188 -30.81 -5.53 2.63
CA ARG A 188 -30.94 -6.76 1.87
C ARG A 188 -32.13 -7.52 2.45
N LYS A 189 -33.31 -7.35 1.87
CA LYS A 189 -34.41 -8.28 2.08
C LYS A 189 -33.90 -9.66 1.65
N SER A 190 -33.71 -10.54 2.61
CA SER A 190 -33.53 -11.95 2.32
C SER A 190 -34.80 -12.44 1.64
N VAL A 191 -34.68 -12.79 0.36
CA VAL A 191 -35.74 -13.53 -0.35
C VAL A 191 -35.68 -14.94 0.24
N VAL A 192 -36.71 -15.30 0.98
CA VAL A 192 -36.98 -16.66 1.44
C VAL A 192 -37.46 -17.49 0.28
#